data_ddc80be686f3c195892f076edb34a17e
#
_entry.id   ddc80be686f3c195892f076edb34a17e
#
_cell.length_a   1.000
_cell.length_b   1.000
_cell.length_c   1.000
_cell.angle_alpha   90.00
_cell.angle_beta   90.00
_cell.angle_gamma   90.00
#
_symmetry.space_group_name_H-M   'P 1'
#
loop_
_entity.id
_entity.type
_entity.pdbx_description
1 polymer ?
#
loop_
_entity_poly.entity_id
_entity_poly.type
_entity_poly.pdbx_seq_one_letter_code
_entity_poly.pdbx_strand_id
1 'polypeptide(L)'
;MRTNQHLIDFYNHYDEDSRLAMKHGSVEFLTTMHYIEKYIKPGDHVLEVGAGTGRYSHALARQGYEVDAIELVEHNIDIFRQNTKPDETITITQGNAMDLAGYPDDKYEITLLLGPLYHLYRIEDKRQALREAIRVTKPGGVVFAAYVISDGCLLDEGFHRGNINVAEYIRKGLLDAETFAAKSEPKDLFELVRKENVDELMSIFPVTRLHYVATDGCALLMREALDAMDDDTFEWYLRYHFTTCEREDLIGVTSHAVDVFRKNVRNINGL
;
A
#
# COMPACT_ATOMS: atom_id res chain seq x y z
N MET A 1 19.64 6.47 14.49
CA MET A 1 18.77 5.53 13.76
C MET A 1 17.97 4.77 14.79
N ARG A 2 16.63 4.89 14.82
CA ARG A 2 15.81 3.98 15.62
C ARG A 2 15.81 2.65 14.87
N THR A 3 16.18 1.59 15.55
CA THR A 3 16.21 0.25 14.99
C THR A 3 14.78 -0.19 14.69
N ASN A 4 14.47 -0.42 13.42
CA ASN A 4 13.22 -1.07 12.98
C ASN A 4 13.27 -2.59 13.27
N GLN A 5 13.90 -2.98 14.38
CA GLN A 5 14.19 -4.38 14.68
C GLN A 5 12.92 -5.23 14.75
N HIS A 6 11.87 -4.72 15.41
CA HIS A 6 10.60 -5.43 15.49
C HIS A 6 9.94 -5.68 14.11
N LEU A 7 10.10 -4.75 13.17
CA LEU A 7 9.65 -4.88 11.79
C LEU A 7 10.45 -5.97 11.05
N ILE A 8 11.77 -5.91 11.18
CA ILE A 8 12.68 -6.91 10.60
C ILE A 8 12.37 -8.30 11.16
N ASP A 9 12.19 -8.40 12.49
CA ASP A 9 11.89 -9.67 13.17
C ASP A 9 10.53 -10.25 12.71
N PHE A 10 9.54 -9.40 12.45
CA PHE A 10 8.25 -9.84 11.94
C PHE A 10 8.38 -10.40 10.52
N TYR A 11 8.94 -9.62 9.58
CA TYR A 11 9.03 -10.03 8.18
C TYR A 11 10.01 -11.17 7.94
N ASN A 12 10.94 -11.44 8.85
CA ASN A 12 11.77 -12.67 8.80
C ASN A 12 10.99 -13.96 9.02
N HIS A 13 9.73 -13.90 9.52
CA HIS A 13 8.91 -15.06 9.85
C HIS A 13 7.52 -15.04 9.21
N TYR A 14 7.16 -13.97 8.51
CA TYR A 14 5.84 -13.79 7.93
C TYR A 14 5.81 -14.20 6.45
N ASP A 15 4.94 -15.13 6.11
CA ASP A 15 4.70 -15.57 4.73
C ASP A 15 3.52 -14.77 4.12
N GLU A 16 3.86 -13.64 3.51
CA GLU A 16 2.88 -12.78 2.85
C GLU A 16 2.37 -13.39 1.53
N ASP A 17 3.22 -14.14 0.82
CA ASP A 17 2.85 -14.72 -0.47
C ASP A 17 1.72 -15.74 -0.34
N SER A 18 1.68 -16.55 0.72
CA SER A 18 0.59 -17.48 0.99
C SER A 18 -0.75 -16.78 1.25
N ARG A 19 -0.76 -15.65 1.98
CA ARG A 19 -1.96 -14.83 2.22
C ARG A 19 -2.56 -14.32 0.91
N LEU A 20 -1.71 -13.86 0.02
CA LEU A 20 -2.11 -13.25 -1.24
C LEU A 20 -2.44 -14.26 -2.36
N ALA A 21 -2.20 -15.56 -2.13
CA ALA A 21 -2.55 -16.62 -3.08
C ALA A 21 -4.04 -17.00 -3.07
N MET A 22 -4.74 -16.76 -1.95
CA MET A 22 -6.17 -17.04 -1.83
C MET A 22 -7.00 -15.98 -2.55
N LYS A 23 -8.22 -16.33 -3.02
CA LYS A 23 -9.10 -15.39 -3.75
C LYS A 23 -9.35 -14.12 -2.96
N HIS A 24 -9.74 -14.22 -1.68
CA HIS A 24 -9.97 -13.04 -0.85
C HIS A 24 -8.72 -12.14 -0.71
N GLY A 25 -7.53 -12.72 -0.52
CA GLY A 25 -6.27 -11.98 -0.42
C GLY A 25 -5.81 -11.38 -1.75
N SER A 26 -6.20 -11.97 -2.88
CA SER A 26 -5.84 -11.47 -4.21
C SER A 26 -6.58 -10.20 -4.61
N VAL A 27 -7.72 -9.88 -3.98
CA VAL A 27 -8.54 -8.71 -4.33
C VAL A 27 -7.75 -7.41 -4.19
N GLU A 28 -6.99 -7.25 -3.12
CA GLU A 28 -6.13 -6.08 -2.88
C GLU A 28 -5.12 -5.88 -4.03
N PHE A 29 -4.41 -6.95 -4.39
CA PHE A 29 -3.41 -6.92 -5.46
C PHE A 29 -4.06 -6.61 -6.82
N LEU A 30 -5.13 -7.32 -7.17
CA LEU A 30 -5.83 -7.16 -8.46
C LEU A 30 -6.43 -5.76 -8.59
N THR A 31 -6.96 -5.20 -7.50
CA THR A 31 -7.50 -3.84 -7.48
C THR A 31 -6.38 -2.81 -7.67
N THR A 32 -5.28 -2.94 -6.96
CA THR A 32 -4.14 -2.03 -7.11
C THR A 32 -3.57 -2.09 -8.53
N MET A 33 -3.39 -3.29 -9.10
CA MET A 33 -2.95 -3.47 -10.49
C MET A 33 -3.92 -2.84 -11.49
N HIS A 34 -5.23 -3.03 -11.30
CA HIS A 34 -6.26 -2.40 -12.14
C HIS A 34 -6.11 -0.87 -12.19
N TYR A 35 -5.74 -0.23 -11.07
CA TYR A 35 -5.49 1.22 -11.05
C TYR A 35 -4.13 1.61 -11.61
N ILE A 36 -3.09 0.81 -11.43
CA ILE A 36 -1.78 1.02 -12.07
C ILE A 36 -1.93 1.00 -13.59
N GLU A 37 -2.65 0.02 -14.13
CA GLU A 37 -2.90 -0.16 -15.57
C GLU A 37 -3.64 1.02 -16.23
N LYS A 38 -4.40 1.82 -15.47
CA LYS A 38 -5.03 3.04 -15.98
C LYS A 38 -4.02 4.15 -16.33
N TYR A 39 -2.84 4.12 -15.73
CA TYR A 39 -1.88 5.23 -15.82
C TYR A 39 -0.56 4.85 -16.47
N ILE A 40 -0.15 3.60 -16.34
CA ILE A 40 1.11 3.11 -16.89
C ILE A 40 1.04 2.98 -18.42
N LYS A 41 2.10 3.34 -19.12
CA LYS A 41 2.20 3.29 -20.58
C LYS A 41 3.43 2.50 -21.01
N PRO A 42 3.43 1.89 -22.21
CA PRO A 42 4.62 1.22 -22.73
C PRO A 42 5.85 2.14 -22.70
N GLY A 43 6.93 1.65 -22.09
CA GLY A 43 8.18 2.39 -21.92
C GLY A 43 8.26 3.22 -20.63
N ASP A 44 7.22 3.24 -19.80
CA ASP A 44 7.28 3.86 -18.49
C ASP A 44 8.23 3.09 -17.56
N HIS A 45 8.92 3.83 -16.70
CA HIS A 45 9.80 3.31 -15.67
C HIS A 45 9.13 3.42 -14.31
N VAL A 46 9.10 2.32 -13.57
CA VAL A 46 8.42 2.20 -12.27
C VAL A 46 9.43 2.16 -11.14
N LEU A 47 9.14 2.86 -10.05
CA LEU A 47 9.82 2.65 -8.76
C LEU A 47 8.83 2.01 -7.78
N GLU A 48 9.20 0.89 -7.19
CA GLU A 48 8.50 0.33 -6.04
C GLU A 48 9.32 0.51 -4.76
N VAL A 49 8.74 1.19 -3.77
CA VAL A 49 9.37 1.48 -2.48
C VAL A 49 8.67 0.66 -1.39
N GLY A 50 9.43 -0.21 -0.72
CA GLY A 50 8.91 -1.23 0.19
C GLY A 50 8.37 -2.43 -0.58
N ALA A 51 9.20 -2.97 -1.49
CA ALA A 51 8.77 -3.97 -2.47
C ALA A 51 8.47 -5.35 -1.87
N GLY A 52 8.85 -5.60 -0.59
CA GLY A 52 8.68 -6.90 0.03
C GLY A 52 9.34 -8.01 -0.79
N THR A 53 8.62 -9.09 -1.06
CA THR A 53 9.06 -10.22 -1.90
C THR A 53 8.90 -9.97 -3.41
N GLY A 54 8.40 -8.76 -3.82
CA GLY A 54 8.40 -8.29 -5.20
C GLY A 54 7.13 -8.54 -6.01
N ARG A 55 5.98 -8.73 -5.36
CA ARG A 55 4.74 -9.12 -6.06
C ARG A 55 4.34 -8.15 -7.18
N TYR A 56 4.36 -6.84 -6.93
CA TYR A 56 4.04 -5.83 -7.94
C TYR A 56 5.19 -5.67 -8.94
N SER A 57 6.44 -5.61 -8.46
CA SER A 57 7.63 -5.50 -9.31
C SER A 57 7.68 -6.61 -10.35
N HIS A 58 7.53 -7.88 -9.94
CA HIS A 58 7.53 -9.02 -10.87
C HIS A 58 6.34 -9.00 -11.82
N ALA A 59 5.13 -8.61 -11.34
CA ALA A 59 3.95 -8.52 -12.20
C ALA A 59 4.13 -7.48 -13.31
N LEU A 60 4.70 -6.32 -12.98
CA LEU A 60 4.98 -5.25 -13.94
C LEU A 60 6.11 -5.59 -14.90
N ALA A 61 7.20 -6.19 -14.40
CA ALA A 61 8.30 -6.60 -15.23
C ALA A 61 7.92 -7.68 -16.25
N ARG A 62 7.03 -8.62 -15.88
CA ARG A 62 6.46 -9.61 -16.81
C ARG A 62 5.57 -9.00 -17.89
N GLN A 63 5.05 -7.79 -17.66
CA GLN A 63 4.34 -7.00 -18.67
C GLN A 63 5.30 -6.16 -19.53
N GLY A 64 6.61 -6.24 -19.28
CA GLY A 64 7.66 -5.58 -20.07
C GLY A 64 8.05 -4.20 -19.57
N TYR A 65 7.66 -3.82 -18.35
CA TYR A 65 8.11 -2.56 -17.74
C TYR A 65 9.46 -2.72 -17.07
N GLU A 66 10.24 -1.63 -17.06
CA GLU A 66 11.47 -1.53 -16.28
C GLU A 66 11.13 -1.12 -14.85
N VAL A 67 11.61 -1.87 -13.85
CA VAL A 67 11.27 -1.67 -12.45
C VAL A 67 12.52 -1.50 -11.60
N ASP A 68 12.64 -0.38 -10.91
CA ASP A 68 13.54 -0.24 -9.77
C ASP A 68 12.76 -0.55 -8.48
N ALA A 69 13.31 -1.41 -7.64
CA ALA A 69 12.70 -1.80 -6.37
C ALA A 69 13.60 -1.47 -5.19
N ILE A 70 12.99 -1.03 -4.09
CA ILE A 70 13.66 -0.73 -2.82
C ILE A 70 12.95 -1.50 -1.72
N GLU A 71 13.72 -2.22 -0.92
CA GLU A 71 13.22 -2.95 0.24
C GLU A 71 14.16 -2.75 1.44
N LEU A 72 13.59 -2.65 2.64
CA LEU A 72 14.34 -2.44 3.88
C LEU A 72 14.90 -3.75 4.45
N VAL A 73 14.13 -4.83 4.36
CA VAL A 73 14.39 -6.11 5.01
C VAL A 73 15.18 -7.03 4.09
N GLU A 74 16.40 -7.39 4.48
CA GLU A 74 17.28 -8.21 3.65
C GLU A 74 16.68 -9.58 3.31
N HIS A 75 15.98 -10.21 4.25
CA HIS A 75 15.28 -11.46 4.00
C HIS A 75 14.27 -11.36 2.84
N ASN A 76 13.49 -10.28 2.77
CA ASN A 76 12.57 -10.04 1.67
C ASN A 76 13.32 -9.85 0.34
N ILE A 77 14.46 -9.15 0.37
CA ILE A 77 15.32 -8.95 -0.82
C ILE A 77 15.84 -10.30 -1.34
N ASP A 78 16.21 -11.22 -0.46
CA ASP A 78 16.68 -12.54 -0.86
C ASP A 78 15.58 -13.36 -1.53
N ILE A 79 14.36 -13.32 -0.99
CA ILE A 79 13.19 -13.96 -1.62
C ILE A 79 12.87 -13.28 -2.96
N PHE A 80 12.88 -11.96 -3.00
CA PHE A 80 12.67 -11.18 -4.22
C PHE A 80 13.64 -11.65 -5.34
N ARG A 81 14.94 -11.73 -5.03
CA ARG A 81 15.96 -12.18 -5.99
C ARG A 81 15.77 -13.63 -6.45
N GLN A 82 15.33 -14.52 -5.54
CA GLN A 82 15.02 -15.92 -5.88
C GLN A 82 13.82 -16.03 -6.84
N ASN A 83 12.85 -15.12 -6.71
CA ASN A 83 11.66 -15.06 -7.54
C ASN A 83 11.87 -14.36 -8.89
N THR A 84 12.97 -13.58 -9.03
CA THR A 84 13.29 -12.82 -10.27
C THR A 84 13.66 -13.77 -11.41
N LYS A 85 13.01 -13.61 -12.55
CA LYS A 85 13.28 -14.40 -13.76
C LYS A 85 14.27 -13.70 -14.66
N PRO A 86 15.00 -14.45 -15.54
CA PRO A 86 16.03 -13.87 -16.40
C PRO A 86 15.53 -12.85 -17.44
N ASP A 87 14.25 -12.87 -17.76
CA ASP A 87 13.58 -11.96 -18.70
C ASP A 87 12.91 -10.75 -18.04
N GLU A 88 12.96 -10.67 -16.72
CA GLU A 88 12.44 -9.52 -15.95
C GLU A 88 13.52 -8.42 -15.86
N THR A 89 13.17 -7.20 -16.29
CA THR A 89 14.06 -6.03 -16.17
C THR A 89 13.83 -5.36 -14.83
N ILE A 90 14.41 -5.92 -13.78
CA ILE A 90 14.25 -5.44 -12.40
C ILE A 90 15.63 -5.20 -11.76
N THR A 91 15.75 -4.09 -11.00
CA THR A 91 16.82 -3.88 -10.02
C THR A 91 16.23 -3.84 -8.62
N ILE A 92 16.87 -4.49 -7.65
CA ILE A 92 16.48 -4.43 -6.22
C ILE A 92 17.64 -3.92 -5.38
N THR A 93 17.38 -2.89 -4.57
CA THR A 93 18.34 -2.25 -3.68
C THR A 93 17.82 -2.23 -2.24
N GLN A 94 18.69 -2.49 -1.26
CA GLN A 94 18.33 -2.27 0.13
C GLN A 94 18.27 -0.77 0.43
N GLY A 95 17.16 -0.31 1.00
CA GLY A 95 16.96 1.11 1.26
C GLY A 95 15.79 1.41 2.16
N ASN A 96 15.59 2.71 2.43
CA ASN A 96 14.54 3.20 3.30
C ASN A 96 13.70 4.24 2.55
N ALA A 97 12.37 4.16 2.64
CA ALA A 97 11.44 5.08 2.01
C ALA A 97 11.67 6.56 2.36
N MET A 98 12.25 6.83 3.52
CA MET A 98 12.56 8.20 3.98
C MET A 98 13.85 8.78 3.35
N ASP A 99 14.64 7.97 2.65
CA ASP A 99 15.90 8.38 2.04
C ASP A 99 16.07 7.69 0.69
N LEU A 100 15.67 8.37 -0.36
CA LEU A 100 15.84 7.97 -1.75
C LEU A 100 16.93 8.80 -2.46
N ALA A 101 17.91 9.33 -1.72
CA ALA A 101 18.95 10.20 -2.26
C ALA A 101 19.78 9.54 -3.40
N GLY A 102 19.85 8.21 -3.44
CA GLY A 102 20.46 7.46 -4.54
C GLY A 102 19.69 7.49 -5.85
N TYR A 103 18.47 8.04 -5.85
CA TYR A 103 17.59 8.11 -7.01
C TYR A 103 17.38 9.57 -7.44
N PRO A 104 17.55 9.88 -8.74
CA PRO A 104 17.43 11.26 -9.21
C PRO A 104 15.98 11.77 -9.13
N ASP A 105 15.85 13.10 -9.07
CA ASP A 105 14.58 13.78 -9.20
C ASP A 105 13.94 13.49 -10.55
N ASP A 106 12.60 13.45 -10.57
CA ASP A 106 11.83 13.41 -11.82
C ASP A 106 12.18 12.22 -12.76
N LYS A 107 12.53 11.05 -12.19
CA LYS A 107 12.95 9.87 -12.97
C LYS A 107 11.78 8.97 -13.38
N TYR A 108 10.79 8.74 -12.51
CA TYR A 108 9.79 7.69 -12.67
C TYR A 108 8.43 8.24 -13.12
N GLU A 109 7.79 7.54 -14.05
CA GLU A 109 6.38 7.82 -14.42
C GLU A 109 5.41 7.34 -13.36
N ILE A 110 5.71 6.19 -12.74
CA ILE A 110 4.92 5.58 -11.68
C ILE A 110 5.82 5.31 -10.46
N THR A 111 5.36 5.73 -9.29
CA THR A 111 5.99 5.38 -8.00
C THR A 111 4.99 4.69 -7.11
N LEU A 112 5.33 3.48 -6.67
CA LEU A 112 4.53 2.67 -5.76
C LEU A 112 5.13 2.79 -4.35
N LEU A 113 4.34 3.26 -3.39
CA LEU A 113 4.67 3.37 -1.96
C LEU A 113 3.64 2.53 -1.19
N LEU A 114 3.67 1.20 -1.40
CA LEU A 114 2.59 0.29 -1.02
C LEU A 114 2.80 -0.43 0.32
N GLY A 115 3.88 -0.12 1.05
CA GLY A 115 4.21 -0.74 2.33
C GLY A 115 4.63 0.25 3.41
N PRO A 116 5.54 1.16 3.13
CA PRO A 116 6.26 1.91 4.15
C PRO A 116 5.41 2.78 5.08
N LEU A 117 4.33 3.42 4.58
CA LEU A 117 3.62 4.46 5.33
C LEU A 117 2.96 3.95 6.61
N TYR A 118 2.46 2.74 6.62
CA TYR A 118 1.83 2.15 7.81
C TYR A 118 2.82 1.54 8.82
N HIS A 119 4.13 1.65 8.55
CA HIS A 119 5.21 1.37 9.50
C HIS A 119 5.87 2.65 10.05
N LEU A 120 5.38 3.81 9.62
CA LEU A 120 5.87 5.13 10.04
C LEU A 120 4.85 5.79 10.97
N TYR A 121 5.13 5.80 12.29
CA TYR A 121 4.19 6.30 13.31
C TYR A 121 4.27 7.80 13.54
N ARG A 122 5.36 8.45 13.10
CA ARG A 122 5.51 9.90 13.21
C ARG A 122 5.08 10.56 11.93
N ILE A 123 4.31 11.63 12.06
CA ILE A 123 3.82 12.39 10.91
C ILE A 123 4.97 12.95 10.07
N GLU A 124 6.09 13.33 10.69
CA GLU A 124 7.28 13.84 10.01
C GLU A 124 7.94 12.78 9.13
N ASP A 125 7.98 11.53 9.61
CA ASP A 125 8.58 10.40 8.88
C ASP A 125 7.72 10.04 7.65
N LYS A 126 6.38 10.01 7.79
CA LYS A 126 5.46 9.85 6.66
C LYS A 126 5.59 10.98 5.63
N ARG A 127 5.63 12.22 6.12
CA ARG A 127 5.84 13.39 5.25
C ARG A 127 7.17 13.30 4.51
N GLN A 128 8.21 12.77 5.15
CA GLN A 128 9.51 12.59 4.51
C GLN A 128 9.44 11.50 3.43
N ALA A 129 8.86 10.34 3.70
CA ALA A 129 8.69 9.28 2.69
C ALA A 129 7.86 9.76 1.49
N LEU A 130 6.77 10.49 1.73
CA LEU A 130 5.97 11.08 0.67
C LEU A 130 6.73 12.15 -0.14
N ARG A 131 7.55 13.01 0.52
CA ARG A 131 8.41 13.97 -0.20
C ARG A 131 9.37 13.27 -1.13
N GLU A 132 10.01 12.21 -0.67
CA GLU A 132 10.94 11.43 -1.49
C GLU A 132 10.22 10.75 -2.67
N ALA A 133 9.09 10.08 -2.42
CA ALA A 133 8.29 9.48 -3.49
C ALA A 133 7.85 10.52 -4.54
N ILE A 134 7.37 11.69 -4.10
CA ILE A 134 6.98 12.79 -4.99
C ILE A 134 8.21 13.38 -5.72
N ARG A 135 9.36 13.50 -5.06
CA ARG A 135 10.58 14.05 -5.65
C ARG A 135 11.06 13.20 -6.83
N VAL A 136 11.15 11.89 -6.66
CA VAL A 136 11.64 10.97 -7.69
C VAL A 136 10.64 10.73 -8.82
N THR A 137 9.36 11.01 -8.59
CA THR A 137 8.31 10.92 -9.61
C THR A 137 8.39 12.11 -10.57
N LYS A 138 8.22 11.90 -11.86
CA LYS A 138 8.17 12.94 -12.90
C LYS A 138 7.00 13.91 -12.68
N PRO A 139 7.12 15.18 -13.09
CA PRO A 139 5.96 16.06 -13.20
C PRO A 139 4.88 15.45 -14.11
N GLY A 140 3.66 15.32 -13.60
CA GLY A 140 2.57 14.61 -14.28
C GLY A 140 2.55 13.10 -14.06
N GLY A 141 3.59 12.53 -13.47
CA GLY A 141 3.65 11.12 -13.05
C GLY A 141 2.73 10.83 -11.86
N VAL A 142 2.50 9.56 -11.58
CA VAL A 142 1.51 9.11 -10.61
C VAL A 142 2.17 8.34 -9.47
N VAL A 143 1.74 8.63 -8.25
CA VAL A 143 2.16 7.94 -7.04
C VAL A 143 0.96 7.18 -6.47
N PHE A 144 1.21 5.95 -6.03
CA PHE A 144 0.28 5.09 -5.32
C PHE A 144 0.76 4.92 -3.88
N ALA A 145 -0.01 5.37 -2.90
CA ALA A 145 0.36 5.32 -1.49
C ALA A 145 -0.65 4.48 -0.69
N ALA A 146 -0.20 3.39 -0.08
CA ALA A 146 -1.07 2.49 0.67
C ALA A 146 -1.15 2.84 2.15
N TYR A 147 -2.33 2.59 2.72
CA TYR A 147 -2.66 2.79 4.13
C TYR A 147 -3.46 1.61 4.68
N VAL A 148 -3.30 1.33 5.98
CA VAL A 148 -4.13 0.37 6.71
C VAL A 148 -5.23 1.13 7.43
N ILE A 149 -6.49 0.76 7.17
CA ILE A 149 -7.69 1.51 7.61
C ILE A 149 -8.24 0.91 8.89
N SER A 150 -8.31 1.74 9.94
CA SER A 150 -8.66 1.30 11.29
C SER A 150 -10.06 0.69 11.39
N ASP A 151 -11.06 1.27 10.72
CA ASP A 151 -12.44 0.81 10.84
C ASP A 151 -12.62 -0.58 10.19
N GLY A 152 -12.04 -0.83 9.02
CA GLY A 152 -12.04 -2.14 8.37
C GLY A 152 -11.30 -3.20 9.20
N CYS A 153 -10.11 -2.85 9.72
CA CYS A 153 -9.37 -3.76 10.61
C CYS A 153 -10.14 -4.07 11.90
N LEU A 154 -10.82 -3.08 12.49
CA LEU A 154 -11.62 -3.32 13.68
C LEU A 154 -12.82 -4.22 13.40
N LEU A 155 -13.48 -4.04 12.26
CA LEU A 155 -14.58 -4.91 11.83
C LEU A 155 -14.10 -6.34 11.63
N ASP A 156 -12.97 -6.55 10.93
CA ASP A 156 -12.45 -7.88 10.65
C ASP A 156 -11.81 -8.53 11.90
N GLU A 157 -10.77 -7.93 12.45
CA GLU A 157 -9.98 -8.54 13.52
C GLU A 157 -10.66 -8.46 14.88
N GLY A 158 -11.47 -7.41 15.13
CA GLY A 158 -12.16 -7.19 16.39
C GLY A 158 -13.50 -7.91 16.48
N PHE A 159 -14.41 -7.60 15.57
CA PHE A 159 -15.81 -8.05 15.68
C PHE A 159 -16.09 -9.32 14.90
N HIS A 160 -15.47 -9.54 13.74
CA HIS A 160 -15.72 -10.71 12.91
C HIS A 160 -14.91 -11.92 13.40
N ARG A 161 -13.59 -11.79 13.49
CA ARG A 161 -12.68 -12.88 13.86
C ARG A 161 -12.44 -13.03 15.37
N GLY A 162 -12.62 -11.94 16.13
CA GLY A 162 -12.35 -11.94 17.57
C GLY A 162 -10.86 -12.07 17.95
N ASN A 163 -9.94 -11.81 17.02
CA ASN A 163 -8.50 -11.84 17.27
C ASN A 163 -8.07 -10.68 18.19
N ILE A 164 -8.80 -9.57 18.13
CA ILE A 164 -8.61 -8.40 19.00
C ILE A 164 -9.74 -8.35 20.02
N ASN A 165 -9.40 -8.35 21.32
CA ASN A 165 -10.37 -8.10 22.38
C ASN A 165 -10.67 -6.59 22.45
N VAL A 166 -11.73 -6.15 21.79
CA VAL A 166 -12.13 -4.75 21.66
C VAL A 166 -12.29 -4.09 23.04
N ALA A 167 -12.95 -4.75 24.00
CA ALA A 167 -13.16 -4.22 25.36
C ALA A 167 -11.84 -4.04 26.11
N GLU A 168 -10.85 -4.89 25.88
CA GLU A 168 -9.54 -4.77 26.47
C GLU A 168 -8.75 -3.61 25.85
N TYR A 169 -8.84 -3.42 24.52
CA TYR A 169 -8.19 -2.32 23.81
C TYR A 169 -8.75 -0.96 24.27
N ILE A 170 -10.07 -0.86 24.48
CA ILE A 170 -10.68 0.34 25.06
C ILE A 170 -10.15 0.58 26.49
N ARG A 171 -10.11 -0.44 27.35
CA ARG A 171 -9.58 -0.30 28.71
C ARG A 171 -8.12 0.11 28.77
N LYS A 172 -7.32 -0.30 27.78
CA LYS A 172 -5.92 0.07 27.65
C LYS A 172 -5.70 1.45 26.98
N GLY A 173 -6.77 2.09 26.51
CA GLY A 173 -6.68 3.36 25.79
C GLY A 173 -6.05 3.25 24.40
N LEU A 174 -6.02 2.06 23.81
CA LEU A 174 -5.54 1.79 22.45
C LEU A 174 -6.66 1.99 21.42
N LEU A 175 -7.89 2.03 21.89
CA LEU A 175 -9.09 2.33 21.12
C LEU A 175 -9.95 3.31 21.94
N ASP A 176 -10.35 4.41 21.34
CA ASP A 176 -11.21 5.38 21.97
C ASP A 176 -12.62 4.82 22.15
N ALA A 177 -13.22 4.99 23.34
CA ALA A 177 -14.51 4.37 23.68
C ALA A 177 -15.72 5.03 23.00
N GLU A 178 -15.59 6.27 22.52
CA GLU A 178 -16.69 7.03 21.90
C GLU A 178 -16.58 7.04 20.38
N THR A 179 -15.36 7.25 19.87
CA THR A 179 -15.10 7.42 18.45
C THR A 179 -14.58 6.17 17.77
N PHE A 180 -14.13 5.16 18.54
CA PHE A 180 -13.43 3.97 18.07
C PHE A 180 -12.17 4.29 17.24
N ALA A 181 -11.60 5.48 17.41
CA ALA A 181 -10.33 5.81 16.80
C ALA A 181 -9.20 4.97 17.40
N ALA A 182 -8.42 4.31 16.55
CA ALA A 182 -7.29 3.51 16.97
C ALA A 182 -6.09 4.41 17.34
N LYS A 183 -5.38 4.02 18.41
CA LYS A 183 -4.11 4.60 18.79
C LYS A 183 -3.03 3.55 18.61
N SER A 184 -2.36 3.60 17.48
CA SER A 184 -1.29 2.68 17.14
C SER A 184 0.03 3.10 17.78
N GLU A 185 0.83 2.11 18.21
CA GLU A 185 2.16 2.30 18.75
C GLU A 185 3.17 1.49 17.91
N PRO A 186 4.47 1.87 17.90
CA PRO A 186 5.47 1.18 17.07
C PRO A 186 5.57 -0.34 17.28
N LYS A 187 5.18 -0.83 18.47
CA LYS A 187 5.13 -2.28 18.75
C LYS A 187 3.98 -3.01 18.09
N ASP A 188 2.96 -2.27 17.60
CA ASP A 188 1.75 -2.85 17.01
C ASP A 188 1.96 -3.26 15.53
N LEU A 189 3.15 -3.04 14.99
CA LEU A 189 3.61 -3.29 13.64
C LEU A 189 2.98 -2.37 12.60
N PHE A 190 1.66 -2.16 12.61
CA PHE A 190 0.94 -1.31 11.65
C PHE A 190 0.32 -0.10 12.36
N GLU A 191 0.50 1.06 11.76
CA GLU A 191 -0.29 2.22 12.13
C GLU A 191 -1.62 2.18 11.38
N LEU A 192 -2.70 2.23 12.13
CA LEU A 192 -4.06 2.25 11.62
C LEU A 192 -4.54 3.70 11.52
N VAL A 193 -5.03 4.07 10.34
CA VAL A 193 -5.51 5.43 10.07
C VAL A 193 -6.95 5.41 9.55
N ARG A 194 -7.58 6.59 9.53
CA ARG A 194 -8.84 6.86 8.83
C ARG A 194 -8.59 7.74 7.61
N LYS A 195 -9.56 7.81 6.72
CA LYS A 195 -9.46 8.64 5.50
C LYS A 195 -9.14 10.10 5.82
N GLU A 196 -9.75 10.67 6.87
CA GLU A 196 -9.49 12.04 7.31
C GLU A 196 -8.02 12.29 7.72
N ASN A 197 -7.36 11.28 8.30
CA ASN A 197 -5.92 11.37 8.63
C ASN A 197 -5.07 11.39 7.34
N VAL A 198 -5.47 10.61 6.33
CA VAL A 198 -4.83 10.61 5.01
C VAL A 198 -5.05 11.96 4.33
N ASP A 199 -6.27 12.51 4.38
CA ASP A 199 -6.62 13.81 3.80
C ASP A 199 -5.78 14.93 4.43
N GLU A 200 -5.64 14.95 5.76
CA GLU A 200 -4.79 15.90 6.48
C GLU A 200 -3.31 15.74 6.10
N LEU A 201 -2.80 14.51 6.06
CA LEU A 201 -1.42 14.23 5.68
C LEU A 201 -1.11 14.73 4.26
N MET A 202 -2.03 14.50 3.31
CA MET A 202 -1.85 14.84 1.90
C MET A 202 -2.06 16.33 1.59
N SER A 203 -2.78 17.07 2.45
CA SER A 203 -3.15 18.48 2.23
C SER A 203 -1.97 19.43 2.02
N ILE A 204 -0.79 19.07 2.50
CA ILE A 204 0.42 19.91 2.44
C ILE A 204 1.25 19.70 1.16
N PHE A 205 0.92 18.70 0.34
CA PHE A 205 1.69 18.36 -0.85
C PHE A 205 1.11 18.99 -2.12
N PRO A 206 1.97 19.47 -3.06
CA PRO A 206 1.53 20.02 -4.34
C PRO A 206 1.19 18.90 -5.34
N VAL A 207 0.16 18.13 -5.03
CA VAL A 207 -0.32 16.98 -5.82
C VAL A 207 -1.82 17.13 -6.08
N THR A 208 -2.32 16.36 -7.06
CA THR A 208 -3.75 16.27 -7.36
C THR A 208 -4.17 14.82 -7.13
N ARG A 209 -5.05 14.58 -6.16
CA ARG A 209 -5.64 13.25 -5.96
C ARG A 209 -6.46 12.86 -7.17
N LEU A 210 -6.22 11.66 -7.68
CA LEU A 210 -6.94 11.07 -8.80
C LEU A 210 -8.00 10.09 -8.30
N HIS A 211 -7.63 9.25 -7.31
CA HIS A 211 -8.49 8.23 -6.72
C HIS A 211 -8.17 8.04 -5.24
N TYR A 212 -9.15 7.63 -4.47
CA TYR A 212 -8.98 7.03 -3.16
C TYR A 212 -9.72 5.70 -3.16
N VAL A 213 -8.98 4.60 -3.12
CA VAL A 213 -9.46 3.26 -3.48
C VAL A 213 -9.47 2.34 -2.27
N ALA A 214 -10.62 1.76 -1.95
CA ALA A 214 -10.74 0.63 -1.04
C ALA A 214 -10.20 -0.62 -1.74
N THR A 215 -8.96 -1.04 -1.47
CA THR A 215 -8.30 -2.06 -2.30
C THR A 215 -8.80 -3.48 -2.03
N ASP A 216 -9.19 -3.79 -0.82
CA ASP A 216 -9.80 -5.08 -0.46
C ASP A 216 -11.32 -4.99 -0.20
N GLY A 217 -11.87 -3.79 0.03
CA GLY A 217 -13.29 -3.59 0.32
C GLY A 217 -13.77 -4.51 1.44
N CYS A 218 -14.82 -5.29 1.18
CA CYS A 218 -15.33 -6.28 2.14
C CYS A 218 -14.71 -7.68 1.99
N ALA A 219 -13.65 -7.85 1.17
CA ALA A 219 -13.11 -9.18 0.85
C ALA A 219 -12.64 -9.94 2.10
N LEU A 220 -12.00 -9.25 3.06
CA LEU A 220 -11.56 -9.88 4.31
C LEU A 220 -12.74 -10.34 5.19
N LEU A 221 -13.84 -9.62 5.19
CA LEU A 221 -15.07 -10.03 5.89
C LEU A 221 -15.78 -11.20 5.21
N MET A 222 -15.57 -11.38 3.91
CA MET A 222 -16.19 -12.42 3.07
C MET A 222 -15.23 -13.55 2.69
N ARG A 223 -14.09 -13.69 3.39
CA ARG A 223 -13.00 -14.59 2.97
C ARG A 223 -13.43 -15.99 2.62
N GLU A 224 -14.20 -16.64 3.49
CA GLU A 224 -14.66 -18.00 3.25
C GLU A 224 -15.56 -18.12 2.02
N ALA A 225 -16.46 -17.14 1.83
CA ALA A 225 -17.36 -17.12 0.70
C ALA A 225 -16.59 -16.87 -0.61
N LEU A 226 -15.62 -15.94 -0.63
CA LEU A 226 -14.80 -15.65 -1.79
C LEU A 226 -13.91 -16.83 -2.18
N ASP A 227 -13.28 -17.48 -1.19
CA ASP A 227 -12.39 -18.62 -1.43
C ASP A 227 -13.16 -19.85 -1.96
N ALA A 228 -14.45 -19.97 -1.60
CA ALA A 228 -15.32 -21.02 -2.08
C ALA A 228 -15.99 -20.74 -3.44
N MET A 229 -15.91 -19.53 -3.99
CA MET A 229 -16.48 -19.19 -5.30
C MET A 229 -15.77 -19.96 -6.41
N ASP A 230 -16.51 -20.33 -7.46
CA ASP A 230 -15.92 -20.71 -8.74
C ASP A 230 -15.26 -19.47 -9.41
N ASP A 231 -14.45 -19.71 -10.44
CA ASP A 231 -13.69 -18.63 -11.08
C ASP A 231 -14.57 -17.63 -11.80
N ASP A 232 -15.67 -18.07 -12.42
CA ASP A 232 -16.61 -17.20 -13.13
C ASP A 232 -17.32 -16.27 -12.14
N THR A 233 -17.78 -16.78 -11.00
CA THR A 233 -18.43 -15.98 -9.95
C THR A 233 -17.42 -14.99 -9.32
N PHE A 234 -16.18 -15.42 -9.11
CA PHE A 234 -15.13 -14.55 -8.59
C PHE A 234 -14.77 -13.43 -9.57
N GLU A 235 -14.75 -13.68 -10.88
CA GLU A 235 -14.57 -12.63 -11.90
C GLU A 235 -15.67 -11.58 -11.84
N TRP A 236 -16.94 -11.99 -11.68
CA TRP A 236 -18.05 -11.05 -11.48
C TRP A 236 -17.92 -10.26 -10.17
N TYR A 237 -17.45 -10.88 -9.10
CA TYR A 237 -17.16 -10.18 -7.85
C TYR A 237 -16.09 -9.10 -8.06
N LEU A 238 -15.00 -9.40 -8.76
CA LEU A 238 -13.96 -8.41 -9.06
C LEU A 238 -14.51 -7.24 -9.88
N ARG A 239 -15.32 -7.51 -10.90
CA ARG A 239 -15.98 -6.46 -11.70
C ARG A 239 -16.88 -5.58 -10.83
N TYR A 240 -17.68 -6.17 -9.96
CA TYR A 240 -18.48 -5.43 -8.98
C TYR A 240 -17.57 -4.59 -8.08
N HIS A 241 -16.53 -5.17 -7.52
CA HIS A 241 -15.60 -4.47 -6.65
C HIS A 241 -14.93 -3.28 -7.35
N PHE A 242 -14.43 -3.44 -8.58
CA PHE A 242 -13.82 -2.34 -9.35
C PHE A 242 -14.78 -1.18 -9.65
N THR A 243 -16.08 -1.42 -9.67
CA THR A 243 -17.09 -0.36 -9.84
C THR A 243 -17.50 0.30 -8.53
N THR A 244 -17.18 -0.29 -7.40
CA THR A 244 -17.66 0.16 -6.07
C THR A 244 -16.54 0.58 -5.13
N CYS A 245 -15.28 0.24 -5.41
CA CYS A 245 -14.14 0.46 -4.50
C CYS A 245 -13.78 1.95 -4.27
N GLU A 246 -14.32 2.89 -5.04
CA GLU A 246 -14.20 4.33 -4.81
C GLU A 246 -15.46 4.96 -4.18
N ARG A 247 -16.50 4.16 -3.91
CA ARG A 247 -17.74 4.70 -3.33
C ARG A 247 -17.50 5.11 -1.88
N GLU A 248 -17.76 6.37 -1.56
CA GLU A 248 -17.56 6.92 -0.21
C GLU A 248 -18.37 6.21 0.87
N ASP A 249 -19.56 5.67 0.50
CA ASP A 249 -20.44 4.92 1.40
C ASP A 249 -19.99 3.47 1.65
N LEU A 250 -18.95 2.97 0.94
CA LEU A 250 -18.40 1.62 1.07
C LEU A 250 -16.92 1.58 1.55
N ILE A 251 -16.22 2.70 1.50
CA ILE A 251 -14.78 2.76 1.87
C ILE A 251 -14.55 2.34 3.34
N GLY A 252 -15.51 2.61 4.24
CA GLY A 252 -15.36 2.32 5.66
C GLY A 252 -15.23 0.84 6.04
N VAL A 253 -15.49 -0.10 5.13
CA VAL A 253 -15.36 -1.54 5.41
C VAL A 253 -14.03 -2.14 4.94
N THR A 254 -13.22 -1.36 4.23
CA THR A 254 -11.92 -1.81 3.74
C THR A 254 -10.86 -1.80 4.83
N SER A 255 -9.99 -2.81 4.85
CA SER A 255 -8.81 -2.81 5.72
C SER A 255 -7.59 -2.15 5.07
N HIS A 256 -7.54 -2.12 3.73
CA HIS A 256 -6.47 -1.47 2.99
C HIS A 256 -7.03 -0.46 1.99
N ALA A 257 -6.40 0.69 1.90
CA ALA A 257 -6.74 1.71 0.90
C ALA A 257 -5.48 2.22 0.21
N VAL A 258 -5.64 2.62 -1.05
CA VAL A 258 -4.59 3.29 -1.82
C VAL A 258 -5.06 4.67 -2.23
N ASP A 259 -4.26 5.69 -1.88
CA ASP A 259 -4.40 7.05 -2.38
C ASP A 259 -3.57 7.18 -3.65
N VAL A 260 -4.21 7.44 -4.78
CA VAL A 260 -3.59 7.61 -6.09
C VAL A 260 -3.57 9.09 -6.42
N PHE A 261 -2.39 9.65 -6.60
CA PHE A 261 -2.26 11.07 -6.88
C PHE A 261 -1.21 11.38 -7.94
N ARG A 262 -1.39 12.51 -8.62
CA ARG A 262 -0.49 13.01 -9.66
C ARG A 262 0.38 14.11 -9.11
N LYS A 263 1.69 14.02 -9.35
CA LYS A 263 2.60 15.15 -9.12
C LYS A 263 2.26 16.31 -10.06
N ASN A 264 1.97 17.49 -9.48
CA ASN A 264 1.62 18.64 -10.27
C ASN A 264 2.81 19.08 -11.17
N VAL A 265 2.49 19.46 -12.38
CA VAL A 265 3.48 20.09 -13.28
C VAL A 265 3.80 21.47 -12.73
N ARG A 266 5.09 21.76 -12.52
CA ARG A 266 5.48 23.14 -12.15
C ARG A 266 5.06 24.07 -13.28
N ASN A 267 4.15 24.99 -13.01
CA ASN A 267 3.85 26.07 -13.95
C ASN A 267 5.10 26.95 -14.06
N ILE A 268 5.87 26.77 -15.14
CA ILE A 268 7.03 27.64 -15.46
C ILE A 268 6.56 29.03 -15.89
N ASN A 269 5.26 29.27 -16.04
CA ASN A 269 4.66 30.50 -16.52
C ASN A 269 4.07 31.38 -15.38
N GLY A 270 4.75 31.45 -14.24
CA GLY A 270 4.42 32.32 -13.10
C GLY A 270 5.52 33.35 -12.83
N LEU A 271 5.87 34.19 -13.81
CA LEU A 271 6.48 35.51 -13.63
C LEU A 271 5.58 36.56 -14.23
#